data_5863d126e25d0b388f21022cde66ac28
#
_entry.id   5863d126e25d0b388f21022cde66ac28
#
_cell.length_a   1.000
_cell.length_b   1.000
_cell.length_c   1.000
_cell.angle_alpha   90.00
_cell.angle_beta   90.00
_cell.angle_gamma   90.00
#
_symmetry.space_group_name_H-M   'P 1'
#
loop_
_entity.id
_entity.type
_entity.pdbx_description
1 polymer ?
#
loop_
_entity_poly.entity_id
_entity_poly.type
_entity_poly.pdbx_seq_one_letter_code
_entity_poly.pdbx_strand_id
1 'polypeptide(L)'
;MTYTWQVINLITRTETSNDGVSLPEAVVNVHWRRLGVDGDGNTASINGYAPLNVSNINAADFIGFNDLTEETVIGWLDTVNADMIEDYNAKIVAKIAKTGEVTKAVPWS
;
A
#
# COMPACT_ATOMS: atom_id res chain seq x y z
N MET A 1 -17.50 1.45 7.23
CA MET A 1 -16.05 1.66 7.36
C MET A 1 -15.44 2.06 6.01
N THR A 2 -14.53 3.00 6.02
CA THR A 2 -13.84 3.46 4.82
C THR A 2 -12.39 3.00 4.85
N TYR A 3 -11.91 2.42 3.75
CA TYR A 3 -10.54 1.95 3.61
C TYR A 3 -9.82 2.76 2.53
N THR A 4 -8.59 3.15 2.81
CA THR A 4 -7.80 3.99 1.89
C THR A 4 -6.37 3.46 1.82
N TRP A 5 -5.83 3.39 0.60
CA TRP A 5 -4.42 3.15 0.38
C TRP A 5 -3.64 4.45 0.57
N GLN A 6 -2.51 4.35 1.25
CA GLN A 6 -1.54 5.44 1.35
C GLN A 6 -0.19 4.93 0.86
N VAL A 7 0.42 5.66 -0.04
CA VAL A 7 1.76 5.34 -0.52
C VAL A 7 2.75 6.07 0.38
N ILE A 8 3.60 5.31 1.06
CA ILE A 8 4.59 5.87 1.98
C ILE A 8 5.89 6.14 1.25
N ASN A 9 6.41 5.15 0.54
CA ASN A 9 7.65 5.24 -0.23
C ASN A 9 7.55 4.39 -1.48
N LEU A 10 8.30 4.79 -2.50
CA LEU A 10 8.54 4.02 -3.70
C LEU A 10 10.00 3.59 -3.72
N ILE A 11 10.24 2.31 -3.94
CA ILE A 11 11.59 1.77 -4.05
C ILE A 11 11.87 1.58 -5.52
N THR A 12 12.93 2.20 -6.01
CA THR A 12 13.25 2.22 -7.43
C THR A 12 14.60 1.58 -7.70
N ARG A 13 14.75 1.10 -8.92
CA ARG A 13 15.98 0.52 -9.42
C ARG A 13 16.00 0.66 -10.93
N THR A 14 17.19 0.74 -11.55
CA THR A 14 17.29 0.64 -12.99
C THR A 14 17.04 -0.80 -13.40
N GLU A 15 16.05 -1.01 -14.26
CA GLU A 15 15.65 -2.32 -14.77
C GLU A 15 15.75 -2.35 -16.28
N THR A 16 15.67 -3.55 -16.86
CA THR A 16 15.60 -3.74 -18.29
C THR A 16 14.22 -4.26 -18.65
N SER A 17 13.54 -3.62 -19.61
CA SER A 17 12.24 -4.06 -20.10
C SER A 17 12.34 -5.41 -20.83
N ASN A 18 11.19 -6.03 -21.11
CA ASN A 18 11.16 -7.30 -21.85
C ASN A 18 11.66 -7.16 -23.29
N ASP A 19 11.67 -5.95 -23.84
CA ASP A 19 12.22 -5.64 -25.18
C ASP A 19 13.66 -5.08 -25.12
N GLY A 20 14.34 -5.21 -23.98
CA GLY A 20 15.75 -4.90 -23.84
C GLY A 20 16.11 -3.44 -23.64
N VAL A 21 15.14 -2.59 -23.32
CA VAL A 21 15.35 -1.16 -23.07
C VAL A 21 15.62 -0.89 -21.59
N SER A 22 16.59 -0.02 -21.30
CA SER A 22 16.88 0.41 -19.93
C SER A 22 15.74 1.29 -19.40
N LEU A 23 15.25 0.95 -18.19
CA LEU A 23 14.19 1.67 -17.50
C LEU A 23 14.78 2.30 -16.21
N PRO A 24 15.23 3.58 -16.28
CA PRO A 24 15.79 4.23 -15.11
C PRO A 24 14.70 4.54 -14.09
N GLU A 25 15.03 4.41 -12.80
CA GLU A 25 14.11 4.65 -11.70
C GLU A 25 12.79 3.88 -11.82
N ALA A 26 12.85 2.63 -12.27
CA ALA A 26 11.67 1.77 -12.31
C ALA A 26 11.25 1.41 -10.88
N VAL A 27 9.98 1.60 -10.57
CA VAL A 27 9.44 1.24 -9.26
C VAL A 27 9.37 -0.28 -9.17
N VAL A 28 10.14 -0.86 -8.26
CA VAL A 28 10.21 -2.32 -8.06
C VAL A 28 9.52 -2.76 -6.78
N ASN A 29 9.19 -1.82 -5.91
CA ASN A 29 8.47 -2.11 -4.68
C ASN A 29 7.74 -0.85 -4.22
N VAL A 30 6.59 -1.05 -3.57
CA VAL A 30 5.80 0.03 -2.98
C VAL A 30 5.65 -0.24 -1.49
N HIS A 31 6.12 0.69 -0.67
CA HIS A 31 5.83 0.69 0.75
C HIS A 31 4.50 1.39 0.97
N TRP A 32 3.51 0.66 1.44
CA TRP A 32 2.14 1.13 1.54
C TRP A 32 1.60 1.04 2.97
N ARG A 33 0.57 1.83 3.20
CA ARG A 33 -0.27 1.73 4.39
C ARG A 33 -1.71 1.63 3.93
N ARG A 34 -2.49 0.77 4.58
CA ARG A 34 -3.93 0.76 4.38
C ARG A 34 -4.58 1.26 5.67
N LEU A 35 -5.32 2.35 5.54
CA LEU A 35 -6.00 3.02 6.65
C LEU A 35 -7.48 2.67 6.61
N GLY A 36 -8.05 2.31 7.77
CA GLY A 36 -9.48 2.16 7.93
C GLY A 36 -10.03 3.18 8.92
N VAL A 37 -11.18 3.74 8.63
CA VAL A 37 -11.90 4.68 9.48
C VAL A 37 -13.32 4.15 9.65
N ASP A 38 -13.79 3.97 10.88
CA ASP A 38 -15.17 3.56 11.14
C ASP A 38 -16.12 4.76 11.23
N GLY A 39 -17.41 4.47 11.45
CA GLY A 39 -18.42 5.51 11.54
C GLY A 39 -18.29 6.43 12.75
N ASP A 40 -17.54 6.01 13.78
CA ASP A 40 -17.31 6.77 15.02
C ASP A 40 -16.01 7.56 14.98
N GLY A 41 -15.28 7.51 13.88
CA GLY A 41 -14.01 8.20 13.72
C GLY A 41 -12.80 7.44 14.26
N ASN A 42 -12.97 6.19 14.69
CA ASN A 42 -11.86 5.36 15.10
C ASN A 42 -11.05 4.91 13.90
N THR A 43 -9.73 4.92 14.01
CA THR A 43 -8.84 4.60 12.91
C THR A 43 -7.87 3.50 13.30
N ALA A 44 -7.47 2.72 12.31
CA ALA A 44 -6.34 1.81 12.43
C ALA A 44 -5.72 1.62 11.05
N SER A 45 -4.47 1.20 11.01
CA SER A 45 -3.78 0.97 9.77
C SER A 45 -2.87 -0.25 9.85
N ILE A 46 -2.57 -0.79 8.69
CA ILE A 46 -1.54 -1.81 8.50
C ILE A 46 -0.59 -1.34 7.41
N ASN A 47 0.65 -1.77 7.48
CA ASN A 47 1.70 -1.43 6.53
C ASN A 47 2.19 -2.69 5.84
N GLY A 48 2.73 -2.52 4.65
CA GLY A 48 3.37 -3.62 3.93
C GLY A 48 4.17 -3.13 2.75
N TYR A 49 4.71 -4.10 2.03
CA TYR A 49 5.46 -3.87 0.80
C TYR A 49 4.82 -4.66 -0.32
N ALA A 50 4.69 -4.06 -1.49
CA ALA A 50 4.17 -4.69 -2.69
C ALA A 50 5.28 -4.73 -3.75
N PRO A 51 6.01 -5.86 -3.87
CA PRO A 51 7.00 -6.00 -4.93
C PRO A 51 6.32 -6.06 -6.30
N LEU A 52 6.90 -5.37 -7.26
CA LEU A 52 6.38 -5.28 -8.62
C LEU A 52 7.35 -5.97 -9.58
N ASN A 53 6.81 -6.76 -10.50
CA ASN A 53 7.61 -7.38 -11.54
C ASN A 53 7.62 -6.48 -12.77
N VAL A 54 8.73 -5.78 -12.98
CA VAL A 54 8.90 -4.87 -14.12
C VAL A 54 9.58 -5.53 -15.32
N SER A 55 10.06 -6.78 -15.17
CA SER A 55 10.73 -7.49 -16.26
C SER A 55 9.80 -7.88 -17.41
N ASN A 56 8.48 -7.88 -17.17
CA ASN A 56 7.47 -8.20 -18.18
C ASN A 56 6.85 -6.96 -18.84
N ILE A 57 7.40 -5.79 -18.57
CA ILE A 57 6.88 -4.53 -19.09
C ILE A 57 7.63 -4.16 -20.38
N ASN A 58 6.89 -3.78 -21.42
CA ASN A 58 7.45 -3.16 -22.63
C ASN A 58 7.85 -1.72 -22.30
N ALA A 59 8.91 -1.24 -22.93
CA ALA A 59 9.35 0.15 -22.74
C ALA A 59 8.24 1.16 -23.05
N ALA A 60 7.37 0.86 -24.02
CA ALA A 60 6.26 1.74 -24.41
C ALA A 60 5.19 1.85 -23.30
N ASP A 61 5.05 0.83 -22.43
CA ASP A 61 4.08 0.80 -21.34
C ASP A 61 4.67 1.31 -20.03
N PHE A 62 5.96 1.60 -20.01
CA PHE A 62 6.64 2.07 -18.82
C PHE A 62 6.30 3.54 -18.54
N ILE A 63 5.91 3.82 -17.31
CA ILE A 63 5.66 5.19 -16.83
C ILE A 63 6.90 5.66 -16.08
N GLY A 64 7.51 6.75 -16.56
CA GLY A 64 8.68 7.34 -15.90
C GLY A 64 8.35 7.80 -14.48
N PHE A 65 9.33 7.73 -13.58
CA PHE A 65 9.15 8.08 -12.16
C PHE A 65 8.49 9.44 -11.97
N ASN A 66 8.91 10.44 -12.73
CA ASN A 66 8.37 11.80 -12.61
C ASN A 66 6.95 11.96 -13.19
N ASP A 67 6.48 10.98 -13.94
CA ASP A 67 5.13 10.96 -14.53
C ASP A 67 4.14 10.14 -13.72
N LEU A 68 4.59 9.51 -12.63
CA LEU A 68 3.73 8.72 -11.76
C LEU A 68 2.80 9.62 -10.98
N THR A 69 1.55 9.17 -10.84
CA THR A 69 0.54 9.79 -9.98
C THR A 69 0.18 8.84 -8.86
N GLU A 70 -0.37 9.39 -7.79
CA GLU A 70 -0.87 8.59 -6.67
C GLU A 70 -1.94 7.58 -7.15
N GLU A 71 -2.84 8.00 -8.03
CA GLU A 71 -3.87 7.12 -8.59
C GLU A 71 -3.29 5.91 -9.32
N THR A 72 -2.23 6.12 -10.08
CA THR A 72 -1.55 5.03 -10.80
C THR A 72 -0.98 4.00 -9.83
N VAL A 73 -0.30 4.47 -8.79
CA VAL A 73 0.30 3.58 -7.78
C VAL A 73 -0.77 2.87 -6.96
N ILE A 74 -1.85 3.55 -6.59
CA ILE A 74 -2.99 2.94 -5.91
C ILE A 74 -3.62 1.84 -6.77
N GLY A 75 -3.75 2.06 -8.06
CA GLY A 75 -4.21 1.03 -8.99
C GLY A 75 -3.32 -0.21 -8.99
N TRP A 76 -2.02 -0.04 -8.90
CA TRP A 76 -1.08 -1.16 -8.76
C TRP A 76 -1.30 -1.92 -7.45
N LEU A 77 -1.51 -1.20 -6.34
CA LEU A 77 -1.76 -1.82 -5.03
C LEU A 77 -3.05 -2.64 -5.05
N ASP A 78 -4.12 -2.13 -5.67
CA ASP A 78 -5.37 -2.86 -5.81
C ASP A 78 -5.19 -4.15 -6.61
N THR A 79 -4.37 -4.12 -7.66
CA THR A 79 -4.13 -5.27 -8.52
C THR A 79 -3.23 -6.30 -7.84
N VAL A 80 -2.09 -5.87 -7.29
CA VAL A 80 -1.10 -6.76 -6.68
C VAL A 80 -1.65 -7.42 -5.42
N ASN A 81 -2.47 -6.69 -4.64
CA ASN A 81 -3.02 -7.15 -3.38
C ASN A 81 -4.47 -7.64 -3.49
N ALA A 82 -5.00 -7.84 -4.70
CA ALA A 82 -6.42 -8.16 -4.90
C ALA A 82 -6.91 -9.32 -4.02
N ASP A 83 -6.10 -10.36 -3.85
CA ASP A 83 -6.44 -11.53 -3.05
C ASP A 83 -6.33 -11.29 -1.53
N MET A 84 -5.69 -10.19 -1.13
CA MET A 84 -5.38 -9.91 0.28
C MET A 84 -6.19 -8.76 0.87
N ILE A 85 -6.93 -8.02 0.05
CA ILE A 85 -7.65 -6.82 0.51
C ILE A 85 -8.63 -7.16 1.63
N GLU A 86 -9.39 -8.25 1.51
CA GLU A 86 -10.32 -8.67 2.56
C GLU A 86 -9.61 -9.01 3.86
N ASP A 87 -8.45 -9.69 3.78
CA ASP A 87 -7.65 -10.02 4.96
C ASP A 87 -7.09 -8.75 5.61
N TYR A 88 -6.62 -7.80 4.82
CA TYR A 88 -6.14 -6.53 5.34
C TYR A 88 -7.25 -5.74 6.03
N ASN A 89 -8.42 -5.70 5.42
CA ASN A 89 -9.59 -5.03 6.01
C ASN A 89 -9.99 -5.70 7.33
N ALA A 90 -9.99 -7.03 7.39
CA ALA A 90 -10.29 -7.77 8.62
C ALA A 90 -9.28 -7.46 9.74
N LYS A 91 -8.00 -7.35 9.41
CA LYS A 91 -6.95 -6.97 10.36
C LYS A 91 -7.16 -5.56 10.89
N ILE A 92 -7.57 -4.63 10.04
CA ILE A 92 -7.88 -3.25 10.42
C ILE A 92 -9.07 -3.22 11.37
N VAL A 93 -10.15 -3.94 11.05
CA VAL A 93 -11.32 -4.04 11.93
C VAL A 93 -10.93 -4.59 13.29
N ALA A 94 -10.11 -5.63 13.34
CA ALA A 94 -9.63 -6.21 14.59
C ALA A 94 -8.80 -5.21 15.40
N LYS A 95 -7.98 -4.39 14.77
CA LYS A 95 -7.21 -3.34 15.44
C LYS A 95 -8.10 -2.26 16.00
N ILE A 96 -9.12 -1.83 15.29
CA ILE A 96 -10.07 -0.83 15.76
C ILE A 96 -10.83 -1.38 16.96
N ALA A 97 -11.24 -2.64 16.94
CA ALA A 97 -11.90 -3.28 18.08
C ALA A 97 -11.01 -3.29 19.32
N LYS A 98 -9.69 -3.50 19.15
CA LYS A 98 -8.73 -3.43 20.26
C LYS A 98 -8.51 -2.00 20.75
N THR A 99 -8.55 -1.00 19.86
CA THR A 99 -8.41 0.39 20.28
C THR A 99 -9.63 0.89 21.07
N GLY A 100 -10.76 0.18 21.00
CA GLY A 100 -11.89 0.39 21.89
C GLY A 100 -11.59 0.01 23.33
N GLU A 101 -10.54 -0.78 23.56
CA GLU A 101 -10.04 -1.06 24.89
C GLU A 101 -9.24 0.13 25.39
N VAL A 102 -9.62 0.65 26.54
CA VAL A 102 -8.92 1.80 27.15
C VAL A 102 -8.04 1.29 28.27
N THR A 103 -6.75 1.59 28.18
CA THR A 103 -5.84 1.36 29.31
C THR A 103 -6.04 2.44 30.34
N LYS A 104 -6.53 2.06 31.49
CA LYS A 104 -6.79 3.00 32.59
C LYS A 104 -5.86 2.70 33.77
N ALA A 105 -5.43 3.76 34.45
CA ALA A 105 -4.79 3.60 35.74
C ALA A 105 -5.75 2.94 36.71
N VAL A 106 -5.22 2.11 37.63
CA VAL A 106 -6.06 1.49 38.64
C VAL A 106 -6.67 2.57 39.55
N PRO A 107 -7.97 2.46 39.90
CA PRO A 107 -8.63 3.55 40.62
C PRO A 107 -8.13 3.76 42.06
N TRP A 108 -7.39 2.82 42.61
CA TRP A 108 -6.85 2.89 43.96
C TRP A 108 -5.39 3.34 44.02
N SER A 109 -4.76 3.69 42.91
CA SER A 109 -3.35 4.13 42.89
C SER A 109 -3.19 5.64 42.87
#